data_c987ca613c2319579ece513d5c396489
#
_entry.id   c987ca613c2319579ece513d5c396489
#
_cell.length_a   1.000
_cell.length_b   1.000
_cell.length_c   1.000
_cell.angle_alpha   90.00
_cell.angle_beta   90.00
_cell.angle_gamma   90.00
#
_symmetry.space_group_name_H-M   'P 1'
#
loop_
_entity.id
_entity.type
_entity.pdbx_description
1 polymer ?
#
loop_
_entity_poly.entity_id
_entity_poly.type
_entity_poly.pdbx_seq_one_letter_code
_entity_poly.pdbx_strand_id
1 'polypeptide(L)'
;MPMSYFRIRLSQVPTLLEDDVTSHSFEHGASGVTEALVYTQPDLTYDPDLVPVKSHDLDVFFLEKPQEEFFNGLTEIDQDIKWGVFEEEDKDWLEEWKKGFKPFQLVGPFWIVPSWLQPPPECEQPIYIDPGMAFGTGTHATTKMASYFVHKLAEKYKKEIPDWTLLDVGTGTAILAMLAQKSGFGLVTGIEIDPEARRVAKENVKLNNLNQIEISNALLEEVRGEYDVVIANIIDGVLINIRKDLLRVLKPGGFLFLTGILTERDNLFFEKFIEASNLKVLRRLEKEEWVGYWVQKPEAEAATEE
;
A
#
# COMPACT_ATOMS: atom_id res chain seq x y z
N MET A 1 19.83 -17.36 -22.51
CA MET A 1 18.55 -17.99 -22.86
C MET A 1 17.66 -17.69 -21.67
N PRO A 2 16.43 -17.22 -21.85
CA PRO A 2 15.50 -17.14 -20.73
C PRO A 2 15.39 -18.53 -20.10
N MET A 3 15.46 -18.63 -18.78
CA MET A 3 15.22 -19.87 -18.08
C MET A 3 13.71 -20.08 -18.09
N SER A 4 13.25 -21.26 -18.53
CA SER A 4 11.85 -21.66 -18.37
C SER A 4 11.68 -22.34 -17.01
N TYR A 5 10.49 -22.18 -16.44
CA TYR A 5 10.08 -22.90 -15.24
C TYR A 5 8.71 -23.55 -15.46
N PHE A 6 8.36 -24.51 -14.62
CA PHE A 6 7.07 -25.17 -14.68
C PHE A 6 6.22 -24.75 -13.50
N ARG A 7 5.01 -24.26 -13.80
CA ARG A 7 3.97 -24.01 -12.82
C ARG A 7 2.93 -25.11 -12.89
N ILE A 8 2.73 -25.80 -11.80
CA ILE A 8 1.70 -26.82 -11.65
C ILE A 8 0.56 -26.22 -10.85
N ARG A 9 -0.56 -25.97 -11.49
CA ARG A 9 -1.76 -25.54 -10.79
C ARG A 9 -2.48 -26.76 -10.24
N LEU A 10 -2.59 -26.83 -8.93
CA LEU A 10 -3.38 -27.84 -8.22
C LEU A 10 -4.73 -27.22 -7.89
N SER A 11 -5.82 -27.88 -8.29
CA SER A 11 -7.18 -27.40 -8.02
C SER A 11 -7.89 -28.32 -7.06
N GLN A 12 -8.76 -27.71 -6.23
CA GLN A 12 -9.56 -28.42 -5.23
C GLN A 12 -8.72 -29.09 -4.12
N VAL A 13 -7.60 -28.49 -3.74
CA VAL A 13 -6.79 -28.95 -2.61
C VAL A 13 -7.56 -28.71 -1.32
N PRO A 14 -7.92 -29.76 -0.55
CA PRO A 14 -8.57 -29.56 0.74
C PRO A 14 -7.66 -28.79 1.71
N THR A 15 -8.18 -27.78 2.38
CA THR A 15 -7.40 -26.95 3.33
C THR A 15 -6.69 -27.78 4.40
N LEU A 16 -7.28 -28.91 4.82
CA LEU A 16 -6.68 -29.80 5.80
C LEU A 16 -5.47 -30.58 5.26
N LEU A 17 -5.29 -30.69 3.94
CA LEU A 17 -4.21 -31.41 3.28
C LEU A 17 -3.16 -30.47 2.65
N GLU A 18 -3.27 -29.17 2.84
CA GLU A 18 -2.35 -28.17 2.29
C GLU A 18 -0.90 -28.41 2.71
N ASP A 19 -0.69 -28.70 3.99
CA ASP A 19 0.64 -28.99 4.55
C ASP A 19 1.24 -30.26 3.94
N ASP A 20 0.42 -31.30 3.73
CA ASP A 20 0.85 -32.57 3.13
C ASP A 20 1.22 -32.37 1.65
N VAL A 21 0.38 -31.64 0.90
CA VAL A 21 0.65 -31.28 -0.51
C VAL A 21 1.88 -30.41 -0.64
N THR A 22 2.04 -29.45 0.25
CA THR A 22 3.20 -28.55 0.28
C THR A 22 4.48 -29.30 0.58
N SER A 23 4.49 -30.18 1.59
CA SER A 23 5.63 -31.02 1.96
C SER A 23 6.01 -31.95 0.80
N HIS A 24 5.04 -32.64 0.22
CA HIS A 24 5.23 -33.51 -0.95
C HIS A 24 5.82 -32.73 -2.13
N SER A 25 5.36 -31.52 -2.37
CA SER A 25 5.87 -30.69 -3.46
C SER A 25 7.36 -30.37 -3.30
N PHE A 26 7.77 -29.96 -2.09
CA PHE A 26 9.19 -29.68 -1.80
C PHE A 26 10.06 -30.94 -1.84
N GLU A 27 9.58 -32.10 -1.38
CA GLU A 27 10.29 -33.35 -1.47
C GLU A 27 10.59 -33.79 -2.94
N HIS A 28 9.74 -33.34 -3.88
CA HIS A 28 9.91 -33.57 -5.32
C HIS A 28 10.58 -32.42 -6.06
N GLY A 29 11.19 -31.47 -5.32
CA GLY A 29 12.05 -30.45 -5.90
C GLY A 29 11.31 -29.15 -6.30
N ALA A 30 10.12 -28.91 -5.76
CA ALA A 30 9.47 -27.62 -5.93
C ALA A 30 10.36 -26.49 -5.36
N SER A 31 10.43 -25.37 -6.08
CA SER A 31 11.12 -24.16 -5.66
C SER A 31 10.22 -23.22 -4.84
N GLY A 32 8.89 -23.41 -4.91
CA GLY A 32 7.91 -22.65 -4.17
C GLY A 32 6.51 -23.21 -4.32
N VAL A 33 5.66 -22.92 -3.31
CA VAL A 33 4.22 -23.21 -3.34
C VAL A 33 3.51 -21.94 -2.89
N THR A 34 2.47 -21.53 -3.61
CA THR A 34 1.65 -20.38 -3.26
C THR A 34 0.18 -20.72 -3.44
N GLU A 35 -0.68 -20.09 -2.66
CA GLU A 35 -2.11 -20.12 -2.96
C GLU A 35 -2.35 -19.48 -4.34
N ALA A 36 -3.08 -20.18 -5.21
CA ALA A 36 -3.41 -19.66 -6.52
C ALA A 36 -4.48 -18.57 -6.33
N LEU A 37 -4.08 -17.32 -6.49
CA LEU A 37 -4.98 -16.19 -6.45
C LEU A 37 -5.97 -16.26 -7.61
N VAL A 38 -7.07 -16.96 -7.42
CA VAL A 38 -8.26 -16.77 -8.23
C VAL A 38 -8.95 -15.52 -7.66
N TYR A 39 -8.63 -14.38 -8.25
CA TYR A 39 -9.26 -13.11 -7.88
C TYR A 39 -10.72 -13.12 -8.35
N THR A 40 -11.55 -13.83 -7.61
CA THR A 40 -13.00 -13.61 -7.58
C THR A 40 -13.30 -13.18 -6.16
N GLN A 41 -13.19 -11.87 -5.93
CA GLN A 41 -13.66 -11.28 -4.67
C GLN A 41 -15.16 -10.97 -4.86
N PRO A 42 -16.08 -11.82 -4.37
CA PRO A 42 -17.51 -11.52 -4.42
C PRO A 42 -17.92 -10.46 -3.40
N ASP A 43 -17.04 -10.18 -2.42
CA ASP A 43 -17.28 -9.22 -1.35
C ASP A 43 -15.96 -8.53 -0.97
N LEU A 44 -15.92 -7.20 -1.11
CA LEU A 44 -14.82 -6.32 -0.70
C LEU A 44 -14.77 -6.09 0.83
N THR A 45 -15.44 -6.91 1.60
CA THR A 45 -15.36 -6.88 3.05
C THR A 45 -14.12 -7.65 3.49
N TYR A 46 -13.10 -6.93 3.95
CA TYR A 46 -12.07 -7.53 4.77
C TYR A 46 -12.71 -7.99 6.09
N ASP A 47 -13.16 -9.22 6.12
CA ASP A 47 -13.58 -9.91 7.32
C ASP A 47 -12.42 -10.81 7.77
N PRO A 48 -11.76 -10.52 8.90
CA PRO A 48 -10.71 -11.38 9.43
C PRO A 48 -11.25 -12.73 9.90
N ASP A 49 -12.56 -12.89 10.06
CA ASP A 49 -13.23 -14.16 10.28
C ASP A 49 -13.54 -14.84 8.94
N LEU A 50 -12.47 -15.23 8.23
CA LEU A 50 -12.58 -16.06 7.02
C LEU A 50 -13.40 -17.29 7.34
N VAL A 51 -14.54 -17.44 6.65
CA VAL A 51 -15.23 -18.73 6.59
C VAL A 51 -14.21 -19.74 6.07
N PRO A 52 -13.90 -20.83 6.79
CA PRO A 52 -12.91 -21.79 6.34
C PRO A 52 -13.29 -22.29 4.95
N VAL A 53 -12.52 -21.94 3.95
CA VAL A 53 -12.69 -22.47 2.59
C VAL A 53 -12.33 -23.94 2.67
N LYS A 54 -13.22 -24.83 2.24
CA LYS A 54 -13.01 -26.29 2.33
C LYS A 54 -11.88 -26.77 1.43
N SER A 55 -11.65 -26.06 0.34
CA SER A 55 -10.60 -26.34 -0.64
C SER A 55 -10.22 -25.05 -1.38
N HIS A 56 -8.98 -24.95 -1.81
CA HIS A 56 -8.47 -23.84 -2.63
C HIS A 56 -7.52 -24.39 -3.69
N ASP A 57 -7.09 -23.51 -4.58
CA ASP A 57 -6.12 -23.86 -5.62
C ASP A 57 -4.71 -23.45 -5.15
N LEU A 58 -3.70 -24.29 -5.45
CA LEU A 58 -2.30 -24.01 -5.20
C LEU A 58 -1.53 -23.95 -6.53
N ASP A 59 -0.58 -23.02 -6.63
CA ASP A 59 0.43 -22.99 -7.68
C ASP A 59 1.76 -23.49 -7.11
N VAL A 60 2.28 -24.57 -7.70
CA VAL A 60 3.57 -25.18 -7.34
C VAL A 60 4.56 -24.90 -8.45
N PHE A 61 5.74 -24.41 -8.11
CA PHE A 61 6.77 -23.98 -9.06
C PHE A 61 7.96 -24.91 -9.05
N PHE A 62 8.41 -25.31 -10.23
CA PHE A 62 9.57 -26.16 -10.45
C PHE A 62 10.51 -25.54 -11.47
N LEU A 63 11.83 -25.65 -11.26
CA LEU A 63 12.83 -25.24 -12.26
C LEU A 63 12.94 -26.23 -13.42
N GLU A 64 12.64 -27.51 -13.17
CA GLU A 64 12.57 -28.56 -14.15
C GLU A 64 11.22 -29.24 -14.07
N LYS A 65 10.75 -29.82 -15.18
CA LYS A 65 9.45 -30.51 -15.21
C LYS A 65 9.45 -31.67 -14.18
N PRO A 66 8.47 -31.66 -13.24
CA PRO A 66 8.38 -32.69 -12.22
C PRO A 66 8.15 -34.08 -12.86
N GLN A 67 8.69 -35.10 -12.22
CA GLN A 67 8.59 -36.51 -12.67
C GLN A 67 7.20 -37.09 -12.35
N GLU A 68 6.87 -38.26 -12.92
CA GLU A 68 5.57 -38.89 -12.71
C GLU A 68 5.28 -39.22 -11.24
N GLU A 69 6.31 -39.49 -10.45
CA GLU A 69 6.23 -39.79 -9.02
C GLU A 69 5.58 -38.65 -8.24
N PHE A 70 5.82 -37.40 -8.61
CA PHE A 70 5.14 -36.22 -8.03
C PHE A 70 3.62 -36.31 -8.21
N PHE A 71 3.17 -36.58 -9.43
CA PHE A 71 1.72 -36.63 -9.72
C PHE A 71 1.05 -37.87 -9.11
N ASN A 72 1.76 -39.00 -9.03
CA ASN A 72 1.28 -40.21 -8.38
C ASN A 72 1.07 -39.94 -6.88
N GLY A 73 2.02 -39.30 -6.21
CA GLY A 73 1.92 -38.93 -4.80
C GLY A 73 0.78 -37.97 -4.51
N LEU A 74 0.50 -37.00 -5.38
CA LEU A 74 -0.69 -36.16 -5.26
C LEU A 74 -1.99 -36.96 -5.26
N THR A 75 -2.09 -37.97 -6.14
CA THR A 75 -3.25 -38.85 -6.21
C THR A 75 -3.37 -39.76 -4.96
N GLU A 76 -2.24 -40.13 -4.34
CA GLU A 76 -2.22 -40.87 -3.06
C GLU A 76 -2.66 -39.99 -1.88
N ILE A 77 -2.31 -38.70 -1.91
CA ILE A 77 -2.77 -37.72 -0.88
C ILE A 77 -4.28 -37.53 -0.99
N ASP A 78 -4.78 -37.22 -2.21
CA ASP A 78 -6.21 -37.08 -2.47
C ASP A 78 -6.52 -37.26 -3.95
N GLN A 79 -7.47 -38.16 -4.28
CA GLN A 79 -7.86 -38.48 -5.66
C GLN A 79 -8.65 -37.36 -6.36
N ASP A 80 -9.19 -36.43 -5.60
CA ASP A 80 -9.97 -35.31 -6.13
C ASP A 80 -9.08 -34.11 -6.51
N ILE A 81 -7.81 -34.09 -6.12
CA ILE A 81 -6.86 -33.05 -6.55
C ILE A 81 -6.64 -33.17 -8.06
N LYS A 82 -6.91 -32.10 -8.78
CA LYS A 82 -6.66 -31.98 -10.21
C LYS A 82 -5.47 -31.08 -10.45
N TRP A 83 -4.75 -31.31 -11.54
CA TRP A 83 -3.62 -30.47 -11.90
C TRP A 83 -3.58 -30.07 -13.36
N GLY A 84 -2.98 -28.92 -13.61
CA GLY A 84 -2.58 -28.44 -14.93
C GLY A 84 -1.10 -28.12 -14.93
N VAL A 85 -0.40 -28.51 -15.99
CA VAL A 85 1.04 -28.25 -16.15
C VAL A 85 1.20 -27.10 -17.14
N PHE A 86 1.89 -26.04 -16.73
CA PHE A 86 2.18 -24.87 -17.55
C PHE A 86 3.70 -24.70 -17.61
N GLU A 87 4.25 -24.70 -18.80
CA GLU A 87 5.63 -24.27 -19.02
C GLU A 87 5.60 -22.78 -19.26
N GLU A 88 6.25 -22.02 -18.39
CA GLU A 88 6.29 -20.56 -18.44
C GLU A 88 7.75 -20.15 -18.69
N GLU A 89 7.95 -19.25 -19.62
CA GLU A 89 9.24 -18.59 -19.76
C GLU A 89 9.42 -17.66 -18.56
N ASP A 90 10.62 -17.66 -17.99
CA ASP A 90 11.03 -16.67 -16.99
C ASP A 90 11.04 -15.30 -17.68
N LYS A 91 9.85 -14.73 -17.78
CA LYS A 91 9.69 -13.34 -18.20
C LYS A 91 10.08 -12.50 -17.01
N ASP A 92 11.05 -11.64 -17.21
CA ASP A 92 11.31 -10.56 -16.28
C ASP A 92 10.06 -9.66 -16.25
N TRP A 93 9.09 -10.08 -15.41
CA TRP A 93 7.84 -9.33 -15.21
C TRP A 93 8.09 -7.90 -14.80
N LEU A 94 9.21 -7.65 -14.13
CA LEU A 94 9.63 -6.31 -13.75
C LEU A 94 10.00 -5.48 -14.99
N GLU A 95 10.72 -6.07 -15.94
CA GLU A 95 11.08 -5.40 -17.20
C GLU A 95 9.84 -5.19 -18.11
N GLU A 96 8.93 -6.18 -18.20
CA GLU A 96 7.68 -6.01 -18.95
C GLU A 96 6.79 -4.93 -18.32
N TRP A 97 6.67 -4.92 -17.00
CA TRP A 97 5.93 -3.92 -16.26
C TRP A 97 6.54 -2.52 -16.42
N LYS A 98 7.87 -2.40 -16.37
CA LYS A 98 8.60 -1.15 -16.64
C LYS A 98 8.29 -0.55 -18.00
N LYS A 99 8.11 -1.38 -19.04
CA LYS A 99 7.75 -0.91 -20.38
C LYS A 99 6.37 -0.23 -20.43
N GLY A 100 5.45 -0.67 -19.58
CA GLY A 100 4.09 -0.11 -19.47
C GLY A 100 4.00 1.16 -18.63
N PHE A 101 4.98 1.43 -17.77
CA PHE A 101 4.93 2.55 -16.84
C PHE A 101 5.46 3.83 -17.47
N LYS A 102 4.59 4.84 -17.61
CA LYS A 102 4.91 6.13 -18.25
C LYS A 102 4.85 7.25 -17.21
N PRO A 103 5.61 8.35 -17.40
CA PRO A 103 5.44 9.55 -16.59
C PRO A 103 4.00 10.06 -16.66
N PHE A 104 3.47 10.51 -15.52
CA PHE A 104 2.14 11.10 -15.46
C PHE A 104 2.06 12.22 -14.41
N GLN A 105 1.14 13.15 -14.63
CA GLN A 105 0.88 14.23 -13.70
C GLN A 105 0.13 13.68 -12.46
N LEU A 106 0.72 13.87 -11.29
CA LEU A 106 0.12 13.45 -10.02
C LEU A 106 -0.87 14.51 -9.51
N VAL A 107 -0.38 15.74 -9.31
CA VAL A 107 -1.18 16.88 -8.87
C VAL A 107 -0.44 18.20 -9.13
N GLY A 108 -1.16 19.23 -9.58
CA GLY A 108 -0.56 20.55 -9.84
C GLY A 108 0.70 20.45 -10.69
N PRO A 109 1.84 21.03 -10.31
CA PRO A 109 3.08 20.96 -11.05
C PRO A 109 3.83 19.63 -10.90
N PHE A 110 3.40 18.74 -10.00
CA PHE A 110 4.11 17.53 -9.63
C PHE A 110 3.77 16.36 -10.54
N TRP A 111 4.82 15.70 -11.03
CA TRP A 111 4.75 14.55 -11.91
C TRP A 111 5.47 13.36 -11.30
N ILE A 112 4.92 12.16 -11.48
CA ILE A 112 5.62 10.92 -11.20
C ILE A 112 6.38 10.50 -12.44
N VAL A 113 7.68 10.31 -12.26
CA VAL A 113 8.60 9.92 -13.33
C VAL A 113 9.34 8.66 -12.90
N PRO A 114 9.21 7.54 -13.63
CA PRO A 114 10.03 6.36 -13.39
C PRO A 114 11.52 6.68 -13.43
N SER A 115 12.33 6.08 -12.56
CA SER A 115 13.77 6.36 -12.45
C SER A 115 14.55 6.15 -13.76
N TRP A 116 14.05 5.28 -14.62
CA TRP A 116 14.64 4.92 -15.94
C TRP A 116 14.14 5.77 -17.13
N LEU A 117 13.27 6.74 -16.90
CA LEU A 117 12.73 7.62 -17.95
C LEU A 117 13.10 9.08 -17.71
N GLN A 118 13.09 9.84 -18.78
CA GLN A 118 13.21 11.29 -18.70
C GLN A 118 11.84 11.94 -18.48
N PRO A 119 11.75 13.04 -17.73
CA PRO A 119 10.52 13.78 -17.57
C PRO A 119 10.06 14.36 -18.92
N PRO A 120 8.75 14.38 -19.19
CA PRO A 120 8.23 15.00 -20.38
C PRO A 120 8.40 16.54 -20.33
N PRO A 121 8.36 17.24 -21.48
CA PRO A 121 8.59 18.69 -21.52
C PRO A 121 7.65 19.52 -20.64
N GLU A 122 6.44 19.06 -20.42
CA GLU A 122 5.42 19.69 -19.56
C GLU A 122 5.61 19.45 -18.06
N CYS A 123 6.56 18.60 -17.69
CA CYS A 123 6.84 18.27 -16.28
C CYS A 123 7.60 19.42 -15.61
N GLU A 124 6.96 20.11 -14.67
CA GLU A 124 7.58 21.19 -13.92
C GLU A 124 8.35 20.69 -12.69
N GLN A 125 7.76 19.74 -11.95
CA GLN A 125 8.27 19.23 -10.69
C GLN A 125 8.27 17.70 -10.69
N PRO A 126 9.36 17.05 -11.15
CA PRO A 126 9.44 15.59 -11.14
C PRO A 126 9.62 15.04 -9.73
N ILE A 127 8.92 13.94 -9.46
CA ILE A 127 9.16 13.02 -8.35
C ILE A 127 9.57 11.71 -8.99
N TYR A 128 10.86 11.39 -8.89
CA TYR A 128 11.38 10.14 -9.45
C TYR A 128 11.05 8.99 -8.53
N ILE A 129 10.52 7.90 -9.07
CA ILE A 129 10.27 6.68 -8.33
C ILE A 129 10.84 5.45 -9.04
N ASP A 130 11.30 4.51 -8.23
CA ASP A 130 11.45 3.12 -8.61
C ASP A 130 10.49 2.32 -7.71
N PRO A 131 9.27 2.05 -8.16
CA PRO A 131 8.25 1.49 -7.29
C PRO A 131 8.51 0.05 -6.88
N GLY A 132 9.33 -0.69 -7.65
CA GLY A 132 9.55 -2.11 -7.38
C GLY A 132 8.22 -2.85 -7.26
N MET A 133 8.09 -3.71 -6.24
CA MET A 133 6.85 -4.42 -5.88
C MET A 133 6.08 -3.72 -4.75
N ALA A 134 6.54 -2.55 -4.27
CA ALA A 134 5.88 -1.82 -3.19
C ALA A 134 4.59 -1.12 -3.66
N PHE A 135 3.61 -1.04 -2.75
CA PHE A 135 2.39 -0.25 -2.99
C PHE A 135 2.71 1.26 -3.06
N GLY A 136 1.94 2.00 -3.85
CA GLY A 136 2.07 3.46 -3.93
C GLY A 136 2.77 3.96 -5.19
N THR A 137 2.43 3.41 -6.36
CA THR A 137 2.93 3.92 -7.66
C THR A 137 2.39 5.30 -8.05
N GLY A 138 1.40 5.83 -7.29
CA GLY A 138 0.76 7.12 -7.55
C GLY A 138 -0.42 7.07 -8.51
N THR A 139 -0.65 5.96 -9.20
CA THR A 139 -1.74 5.83 -10.18
C THR A 139 -3.10 5.64 -9.52
N HIS A 140 -3.13 5.06 -8.33
CA HIS A 140 -4.35 4.72 -7.60
C HIS A 140 -5.16 5.96 -7.18
N ALA A 141 -6.49 5.85 -7.19
CA ALA A 141 -7.40 6.93 -6.85
C ALA A 141 -7.14 7.52 -5.45
N THR A 142 -6.85 6.66 -4.46
CA THR A 142 -6.57 7.07 -3.07
C THR A 142 -5.30 7.92 -2.97
N THR A 143 -4.22 7.53 -3.67
CA THR A 143 -2.98 8.30 -3.70
C THR A 143 -3.19 9.66 -4.36
N LYS A 144 -3.97 9.73 -5.44
CA LYS A 144 -4.33 11.00 -6.10
C LYS A 144 -5.14 11.92 -5.19
N MET A 145 -6.09 11.37 -4.41
CA MET A 145 -6.86 12.17 -3.43
C MET A 145 -5.97 12.70 -2.31
N ALA A 146 -5.12 11.85 -1.71
CA ALA A 146 -4.17 12.28 -0.69
C ALA A 146 -3.20 13.35 -1.22
N SER A 147 -2.67 13.15 -2.43
CA SER A 147 -1.82 14.13 -3.11
C SER A 147 -2.53 15.47 -3.33
N TYR A 148 -3.81 15.44 -3.70
CA TYR A 148 -4.61 16.65 -3.84
C TYR A 148 -4.75 17.39 -2.50
N PHE A 149 -4.97 16.67 -1.38
CA PHE A 149 -5.07 17.30 -0.07
C PHE A 149 -3.75 17.97 0.35
N VAL A 150 -2.62 17.26 0.18
CA VAL A 150 -1.27 17.81 0.45
C VAL A 150 -1.05 19.09 -0.37
N HIS A 151 -1.28 19.03 -1.67
CA HIS A 151 -1.07 20.16 -2.56
C HIS A 151 -1.95 21.35 -2.19
N LYS A 152 -3.24 21.13 -1.94
CA LYS A 152 -4.18 22.21 -1.57
C LYS A 152 -3.89 22.82 -0.21
N LEU A 153 -3.44 21.99 0.76
CA LEU A 153 -2.98 22.52 2.05
C LEU A 153 -1.74 23.41 1.85
N ALA A 154 -0.77 22.92 1.06
CA ALA A 154 0.46 23.66 0.79
C ALA A 154 0.21 25.00 0.05
N GLU A 155 -0.72 25.02 -0.92
CA GLU A 155 -1.12 26.27 -1.56
C GLU A 155 -1.74 27.27 -0.56
N LYS A 156 -2.58 26.76 0.35
CA LYS A 156 -3.32 27.61 1.32
C LYS A 156 -2.41 28.17 2.41
N TYR A 157 -1.45 27.37 2.91
CA TYR A 157 -0.60 27.71 4.05
C TYR A 157 0.88 27.83 3.64
N LYS A 158 1.14 28.37 2.47
CA LYS A 158 2.48 28.45 1.84
C LYS A 158 3.54 29.10 2.73
N LYS A 159 3.14 30.01 3.62
CA LYS A 159 4.07 30.72 4.51
C LYS A 159 4.36 29.95 5.78
N GLU A 160 3.43 29.13 6.21
CA GLU A 160 3.45 28.41 7.49
C GLU A 160 4.07 27.03 7.37
N ILE A 161 3.83 26.33 6.25
CA ILE A 161 4.29 24.94 6.04
C ILE A 161 5.80 24.71 6.14
N PRO A 162 6.71 25.70 5.93
CA PRO A 162 8.13 25.46 6.18
C PRO A 162 8.47 25.14 7.64
N ASP A 163 7.63 25.57 8.58
CA ASP A 163 7.76 25.32 10.01
C ASP A 163 6.92 24.12 10.47
N TRP A 164 6.12 23.51 9.58
CA TRP A 164 5.24 22.42 9.92
C TRP A 164 5.91 21.05 9.76
N THR A 165 5.51 20.15 10.64
CA THR A 165 5.91 18.76 10.62
C THR A 165 4.80 17.88 10.02
N LEU A 166 5.17 16.89 9.21
CA LEU A 166 4.23 15.98 8.60
C LEU A 166 4.64 14.52 8.88
N LEU A 167 3.64 13.70 9.24
CA LEU A 167 3.79 12.25 9.39
C LEU A 167 3.00 11.54 8.29
N ASP A 168 3.65 10.66 7.55
CA ASP A 168 3.06 9.78 6.54
C ASP A 168 3.05 8.34 7.08
N VAL A 169 1.86 7.86 7.44
CA VAL A 169 1.65 6.56 8.09
C VAL A 169 1.38 5.49 7.03
N GLY A 170 2.23 4.45 6.99
CA GLY A 170 2.22 3.48 5.89
C GLY A 170 2.71 4.13 4.59
N THR A 171 3.91 4.72 4.65
CA THR A 171 4.42 5.59 3.56
C THR A 171 4.65 4.86 2.23
N GLY A 172 4.71 3.52 2.21
CA GLY A 172 4.91 2.70 1.02
C GLY A 172 6.15 3.12 0.24
N THR A 173 5.99 3.58 -0.99
CA THR A 173 7.08 4.11 -1.84
C THR A 173 7.59 5.49 -1.41
N ALA A 174 7.04 6.10 -0.36
CA ALA A 174 7.26 7.47 0.11
C ALA A 174 6.76 8.57 -0.85
N ILE A 175 5.86 8.27 -1.75
CA ILE A 175 5.38 9.25 -2.75
C ILE A 175 4.71 10.46 -2.11
N LEU A 176 3.88 10.26 -1.06
CA LEU A 176 3.20 11.35 -0.35
C LEU A 176 4.16 12.16 0.51
N ALA A 177 5.09 11.50 1.19
CA ALA A 177 6.17 12.14 1.92
C ALA A 177 7.06 13.01 1.02
N MET A 178 7.44 12.50 -0.16
CA MET A 178 8.22 13.25 -1.15
C MET A 178 7.45 14.43 -1.73
N LEU A 179 6.16 14.24 -2.03
CA LEU A 179 5.28 15.33 -2.46
C LEU A 179 5.19 16.43 -1.39
N ALA A 180 5.02 16.05 -0.12
CA ALA A 180 4.96 17.00 0.98
C ALA A 180 6.23 17.84 1.07
N GLN A 181 7.41 17.21 1.09
CA GLN A 181 8.66 17.97 1.15
C GLN A 181 8.87 18.87 -0.07
N LYS A 182 8.59 18.38 -1.28
CA LYS A 182 8.66 19.22 -2.49
C LYS A 182 7.61 20.34 -2.51
N SER A 183 6.52 20.20 -1.78
CA SER A 183 5.51 21.25 -1.59
C SER A 183 5.90 22.30 -0.56
N GLY A 184 7.01 22.09 0.17
CA GLY A 184 7.59 23.07 1.10
C GLY A 184 7.45 22.75 2.58
N PHE A 185 6.99 21.55 2.97
CA PHE A 185 6.98 21.14 4.37
C PHE A 185 8.40 21.05 4.95
N GLY A 186 8.59 21.49 6.19
CA GLY A 186 9.91 21.59 6.81
C GLY A 186 10.48 20.22 7.15
N LEU A 187 9.79 19.43 7.96
CA LEU A 187 10.20 18.09 8.37
C LEU A 187 9.11 17.08 8.02
N VAL A 188 9.50 16.01 7.35
CA VAL A 188 8.60 14.93 6.97
C VAL A 188 9.10 13.62 7.54
N THR A 189 8.23 12.89 8.22
CA THR A 189 8.50 11.55 8.72
C THR A 189 7.59 10.56 8.02
N GLY A 190 8.15 9.50 7.44
CA GLY A 190 7.41 8.36 6.94
C GLY A 190 7.63 7.15 7.84
N ILE A 191 6.57 6.45 8.22
CA ILE A 191 6.68 5.16 8.91
C ILE A 191 6.13 4.05 8.03
N GLU A 192 6.86 2.90 8.01
CA GLU A 192 6.51 1.75 7.18
C GLU A 192 6.97 0.47 7.88
N ILE A 193 6.03 -0.44 8.10
CA ILE A 193 6.30 -1.70 8.81
C ILE A 193 6.90 -2.76 7.89
N ASP A 194 6.51 -2.76 6.61
CA ASP A 194 7.05 -3.69 5.63
C ASP A 194 8.53 -3.35 5.33
N PRO A 195 9.47 -4.29 5.55
CA PRO A 195 10.89 -4.03 5.32
C PRO A 195 11.23 -3.71 3.87
N GLU A 196 10.55 -4.34 2.90
CA GLU A 196 10.80 -4.12 1.48
C GLU A 196 10.25 -2.78 1.02
N ALA A 197 9.00 -2.44 1.38
CA ALA A 197 8.43 -1.13 1.09
C ALA A 197 9.29 -0.01 1.71
N ARG A 198 9.76 -0.20 2.95
CA ARG A 198 10.67 0.75 3.64
C ARG A 198 12.01 0.89 2.92
N ARG A 199 12.58 -0.18 2.37
CA ARG A 199 13.79 -0.14 1.55
C ARG A 199 13.56 0.73 0.30
N VAL A 200 12.48 0.44 -0.43
CA VAL A 200 12.07 1.21 -1.63
C VAL A 200 11.83 2.68 -1.30
N ALA A 201 11.14 2.98 -0.18
CA ALA A 201 10.94 4.35 0.28
C ALA A 201 12.26 5.12 0.45
N LYS A 202 13.24 4.52 1.14
CA LYS A 202 14.55 5.13 1.36
C LYS A 202 15.32 5.36 0.05
N GLU A 203 15.25 4.43 -0.87
CA GLU A 203 15.88 4.55 -2.18
C GLU A 203 15.25 5.68 -3.01
N ASN A 204 13.92 5.77 -3.02
CA ASN A 204 13.19 6.83 -3.70
C ASN A 204 13.47 8.22 -3.11
N VAL A 205 13.50 8.33 -1.77
CA VAL A 205 13.88 9.58 -1.09
C VAL A 205 15.30 10.00 -1.48
N LYS A 206 16.25 9.07 -1.49
CA LYS A 206 17.63 9.32 -1.90
C LYS A 206 17.73 9.71 -3.39
N LEU A 207 16.99 9.02 -4.26
CA LEU A 207 16.91 9.31 -5.71
C LEU A 207 16.49 10.75 -5.99
N ASN A 208 15.60 11.30 -5.17
CA ASN A 208 15.10 12.67 -5.28
C ASN A 208 15.95 13.71 -4.52
N ASN A 209 17.06 13.32 -3.85
CA ASN A 209 17.90 14.18 -3.02
C ASN A 209 17.12 14.91 -1.90
N LEU A 210 16.14 14.26 -1.31
CA LEU A 210 15.27 14.83 -0.27
C LEU A 210 15.81 14.47 1.12
N ASN A 211 16.59 15.39 1.71
CA ASN A 211 17.33 15.14 2.96
C ASN A 211 16.54 15.43 4.24
N GLN A 212 15.32 15.98 4.13
CA GLN A 212 14.44 16.32 5.26
C GLN A 212 13.31 15.30 5.43
N ILE A 213 13.42 14.13 4.81
CA ILE A 213 12.51 13.00 5.00
C ILE A 213 13.23 11.93 5.81
N GLU A 214 12.65 11.59 6.94
CA GLU A 214 13.07 10.44 7.74
C GLU A 214 12.14 9.26 7.49
N ILE A 215 12.67 8.08 7.11
CA ILE A 215 11.91 6.85 6.93
C ILE A 215 12.30 5.86 8.02
N SER A 216 11.33 5.48 8.85
CA SER A 216 11.55 4.61 10.00
C SER A 216 10.64 3.37 9.99
N ASN A 217 10.95 2.40 10.85
CA ASN A 217 10.16 1.18 11.07
C ASN A 217 9.31 1.27 12.35
N ALA A 218 9.17 2.45 12.92
CA ALA A 218 8.39 2.63 14.13
C ALA A 218 6.93 2.23 13.89
N LEU A 219 6.36 1.53 14.85
CA LEU A 219 4.91 1.37 14.93
C LEU A 219 4.28 2.71 15.30
N LEU A 220 3.07 3.00 14.80
CA LEU A 220 2.41 4.28 15.09
C LEU A 220 2.28 4.53 16.61
N GLU A 221 2.02 3.48 17.40
CA GLU A 221 1.95 3.55 18.87
C GLU A 221 3.28 3.96 19.53
N GLU A 222 4.41 3.72 18.87
CA GLU A 222 5.75 4.07 19.35
C GLU A 222 6.17 5.50 18.96
N VAL A 223 5.51 6.09 17.96
CA VAL A 223 5.81 7.45 17.49
C VAL A 223 5.62 8.45 18.64
N ARG A 224 6.64 9.24 18.90
CA ARG A 224 6.66 10.29 19.93
C ARG A 224 6.48 11.66 19.30
N GLY A 225 5.87 12.58 20.05
CA GLY A 225 5.59 13.94 19.59
C GLY A 225 4.27 14.04 18.83
N GLU A 226 4.01 15.23 18.35
CA GLU A 226 2.80 15.59 17.62
C GLU A 226 3.17 16.32 16.33
N TYR A 227 2.36 16.11 15.29
CA TYR A 227 2.57 16.63 13.94
C TYR A 227 1.47 17.61 13.56
N ASP A 228 1.82 18.61 12.76
CA ASP A 228 0.86 19.58 12.21
C ASP A 228 -0.06 18.92 11.17
N VAL A 229 0.50 17.94 10.44
CA VAL A 229 -0.24 17.17 9.44
C VAL A 229 0.08 15.68 9.58
N VAL A 230 -0.96 14.87 9.53
CA VAL A 230 -0.82 13.39 9.45
C VAL A 230 -1.53 12.91 8.19
N ILE A 231 -0.89 12.03 7.44
CA ILE A 231 -1.47 11.35 6.27
C ILE A 231 -1.56 9.86 6.61
N ALA A 232 -2.68 9.25 6.27
CA ALA A 232 -2.84 7.80 6.30
C ALA A 232 -3.64 7.34 5.06
N ASN A 233 -2.93 6.80 4.08
CA ASN A 233 -3.50 6.19 2.88
C ASN A 233 -3.55 4.67 3.06
N ILE A 234 -4.47 4.20 3.89
CA ILE A 234 -4.56 2.83 4.40
C ILE A 234 -6.03 2.41 4.36
N ILE A 235 -6.30 1.11 4.23
CA ILE A 235 -7.68 0.58 4.22
C ILE A 235 -8.45 0.96 5.50
N ASP A 236 -9.73 1.24 5.35
CA ASP A 236 -10.62 1.78 6.38
C ASP A 236 -10.68 0.98 7.69
N GLY A 237 -10.65 -0.36 7.61
CA GLY A 237 -10.63 -1.22 8.80
C GLY A 237 -9.39 -0.99 9.67
N VAL A 238 -8.22 -0.84 9.05
CA VAL A 238 -6.98 -0.53 9.77
C VAL A 238 -7.02 0.89 10.33
N LEU A 239 -7.49 1.88 9.55
CA LEU A 239 -7.64 3.26 10.02
C LEU A 239 -8.49 3.34 11.28
N ILE A 240 -9.62 2.62 11.33
CA ILE A 240 -10.49 2.58 12.52
C ILE A 240 -9.73 2.01 13.73
N ASN A 241 -8.96 0.95 13.54
CA ASN A 241 -8.20 0.31 14.61
C ASN A 241 -7.10 1.22 15.19
N ILE A 242 -6.36 1.94 14.33
CA ILE A 242 -5.27 2.83 14.75
C ILE A 242 -5.74 4.27 15.04
N ARG A 243 -7.04 4.53 15.05
CA ARG A 243 -7.64 5.86 15.22
C ARG A 243 -7.08 6.62 16.41
N LYS A 244 -6.98 5.96 17.58
CA LYS A 244 -6.50 6.60 18.82
C LYS A 244 -5.07 7.11 18.67
N ASP A 245 -4.21 6.34 18.02
CA ASP A 245 -2.82 6.69 17.81
C ASP A 245 -2.66 7.79 16.76
N LEU A 246 -3.46 7.77 15.67
CA LEU A 246 -3.53 8.88 14.72
C LEU A 246 -3.89 10.20 15.40
N LEU A 247 -4.86 10.17 16.30
CA LEU A 247 -5.27 11.38 17.05
C LEU A 247 -4.25 11.79 18.10
N ARG A 248 -3.52 10.85 18.69
CA ARG A 248 -2.47 11.11 19.67
C ARG A 248 -1.30 11.88 19.06
N VAL A 249 -0.89 11.47 17.86
CA VAL A 249 0.23 12.10 17.15
C VAL A 249 -0.16 13.35 16.36
N LEU A 250 -1.43 13.74 16.32
CA LEU A 250 -1.92 14.92 15.65
C LEU A 250 -2.06 16.07 16.65
N LYS A 251 -1.44 17.23 16.38
CA LYS A 251 -1.58 18.44 17.17
C LYS A 251 -3.05 18.88 17.26
N PRO A 252 -3.49 19.53 18.36
CA PRO A 252 -4.70 20.35 18.35
C PRO A 252 -4.66 21.35 17.19
N GLY A 253 -5.76 21.52 16.47
CA GLY A 253 -5.82 22.34 15.26
C GLY A 253 -5.16 21.71 14.03
N GLY A 254 -4.45 20.59 14.16
CA GLY A 254 -3.74 19.90 13.08
C GLY A 254 -4.67 19.24 12.05
N PHE A 255 -4.12 18.90 10.91
CA PHE A 255 -4.84 18.34 9.77
C PHE A 255 -4.55 16.84 9.60
N LEU A 256 -5.60 16.07 9.33
CA LEU A 256 -5.50 14.63 9.07
C LEU A 256 -6.10 14.34 7.69
N PHE A 257 -5.32 13.67 6.84
CA PHE A 257 -5.73 13.18 5.53
C PHE A 257 -5.91 11.68 5.59
N LEU A 258 -7.11 11.22 5.32
CA LEU A 258 -7.52 9.82 5.37
C LEU A 258 -7.99 9.41 3.98
N THR A 259 -7.38 8.38 3.42
CA THR A 259 -7.77 7.79 2.14
C THR A 259 -7.62 6.27 2.20
N GLY A 260 -8.20 5.54 1.26
CA GLY A 260 -8.27 4.08 1.31
C GLY A 260 -9.58 3.57 1.92
N ILE A 261 -10.63 4.40 1.86
CA ILE A 261 -11.96 4.10 2.38
C ILE A 261 -12.85 3.74 1.18
N LEU A 262 -13.46 2.55 1.20
CA LEU A 262 -14.42 2.17 0.18
C LEU A 262 -15.73 2.98 0.32
N THR A 263 -16.30 3.39 -0.81
CA THR A 263 -17.56 4.17 -0.84
C THR A 263 -18.70 3.44 -0.12
N GLU A 264 -18.79 2.12 -0.25
CA GLU A 264 -19.79 1.30 0.44
C GLU A 264 -19.60 1.27 1.96
N ARG A 265 -18.38 1.52 2.46
CA ARG A 265 -18.04 1.56 3.89
C ARG A 265 -17.97 2.97 4.46
N ASP A 266 -18.22 4.00 3.65
CA ASP A 266 -18.09 5.40 4.03
C ASP A 266 -18.94 5.78 5.24
N ASN A 267 -20.21 5.37 5.28
CA ASN A 267 -21.08 5.67 6.43
C ASN A 267 -20.56 5.04 7.73
N LEU A 268 -20.12 3.79 7.68
CA LEU A 268 -19.53 3.10 8.83
C LEU A 268 -18.24 3.79 9.29
N PHE A 269 -17.38 4.13 8.33
CA PHE A 269 -16.13 4.85 8.63
C PHE A 269 -16.41 6.22 9.24
N PHE A 270 -17.34 6.97 8.69
CA PHE A 270 -17.72 8.27 9.22
C PHE A 270 -18.18 8.18 10.67
N GLU A 271 -19.10 7.27 11.01
CA GLU A 271 -19.55 7.03 12.38
C GLU A 271 -18.41 6.61 13.31
N LYS A 272 -17.64 5.58 12.91
CA LYS A 272 -16.63 4.96 13.79
C LYS A 272 -15.36 5.77 13.93
N PHE A 273 -15.02 6.59 12.94
CA PHE A 273 -13.78 7.36 12.95
C PHE A 273 -14.03 8.87 13.11
N ILE A 274 -14.78 9.48 12.19
CA ILE A 274 -14.89 10.96 12.12
C ILE A 274 -15.73 11.49 13.28
N GLU A 275 -16.98 11.02 13.38
CA GLU A 275 -17.93 11.44 14.41
C GLU A 275 -17.46 11.05 15.81
N ALA A 276 -17.03 9.79 15.98
CA ALA A 276 -16.50 9.29 17.25
C ALA A 276 -15.24 10.00 17.74
N SER A 277 -14.59 10.81 16.91
CA SER A 277 -13.39 11.60 17.23
C SER A 277 -13.65 13.10 17.26
N ASN A 278 -14.90 13.53 17.07
CA ASN A 278 -15.28 14.94 16.99
C ASN A 278 -14.41 15.75 16.00
N LEU A 279 -14.03 15.13 14.87
CA LEU A 279 -13.21 15.77 13.86
C LEU A 279 -14.05 16.68 12.96
N LYS A 280 -13.54 17.85 12.64
CA LYS A 280 -14.18 18.77 11.68
C LYS A 280 -13.82 18.34 10.26
N VAL A 281 -14.79 17.93 9.48
CA VAL A 281 -14.61 17.65 8.05
C VAL A 281 -14.44 18.98 7.30
N LEU A 282 -13.28 19.15 6.67
CA LEU A 282 -13.00 20.29 5.80
C LEU A 282 -13.28 19.96 4.34
N ARG A 283 -13.03 18.70 3.95
CA ARG A 283 -13.31 18.21 2.60
C ARG A 283 -13.53 16.70 2.60
N ARG A 284 -14.51 16.27 1.80
CA ARG A 284 -14.69 14.88 1.37
C ARG A 284 -14.54 14.83 -0.14
N LEU A 285 -13.78 13.88 -0.63
CA LEU A 285 -13.66 13.57 -2.05
C LEU A 285 -14.09 12.12 -2.29
N GLU A 286 -14.62 11.91 -3.47
CA GLU A 286 -14.97 10.57 -3.96
C GLU A 286 -14.40 10.42 -5.36
N LYS A 287 -13.74 9.30 -5.60
CA LYS A 287 -13.16 8.98 -6.89
C LYS A 287 -13.14 7.47 -7.10
N GLU A 288 -13.82 7.04 -8.16
CA GLU A 288 -14.05 5.61 -8.41
C GLU A 288 -14.81 5.01 -7.22
N GLU A 289 -14.38 3.88 -6.69
CA GLU A 289 -14.96 3.23 -5.51
C GLU A 289 -14.38 3.74 -4.17
N TRP A 290 -13.61 4.83 -4.16
CA TRP A 290 -12.86 5.29 -3.00
C TRP A 290 -13.31 6.66 -2.51
N VAL A 291 -13.25 6.82 -1.18
CA VAL A 291 -13.48 8.08 -0.48
C VAL A 291 -12.22 8.53 0.25
N GLY A 292 -12.04 9.83 0.30
CA GLY A 292 -10.98 10.47 1.07
C GLY A 292 -11.51 11.65 1.89
N TYR A 293 -10.97 11.81 3.08
CA TYR A 293 -11.30 12.88 4.01
C TYR A 293 -10.10 13.76 4.32
N TRP A 294 -10.30 15.04 4.24
CA TRP A 294 -9.45 16.04 4.87
C TRP A 294 -10.21 16.56 6.08
N VAL A 295 -9.71 16.25 7.27
CA VAL A 295 -10.31 16.65 8.54
C VAL A 295 -9.33 17.48 9.38
N GLN A 296 -9.87 18.21 10.35
CA GLN A 296 -9.11 18.98 11.31
C GLN A 296 -9.47 18.54 12.73
N LYS A 297 -8.45 18.32 13.56
CA LYS A 297 -8.64 18.12 15.00
C LYS A 297 -9.05 19.45 15.64
N PRO A 298 -10.04 19.49 16.53
CA PRO A 298 -10.38 20.70 17.27
C PRO A 298 -9.16 21.30 17.98
N GLU A 299 -9.15 22.63 18.11
CA GLU A 299 -8.19 23.29 18.99
C GLU A 299 -8.35 22.79 20.44
N ALA A 300 -7.28 22.80 21.22
CA ALA A 300 -7.40 22.61 22.65
C ALA A 300 -8.26 23.74 23.21
N GLU A 301 -9.28 23.41 24.01
CA GLU A 301 -10.00 24.44 24.74
C GLU A 301 -8.99 25.24 25.55
N ALA A 302 -8.98 26.57 25.34
CA ALA A 302 -8.16 27.47 26.16
C ALA A 302 -8.55 27.20 27.62
N ALA A 303 -7.62 26.73 28.44
CA ALA A 303 -7.85 26.63 29.87
C ALA A 303 -8.27 28.03 30.34
N THR A 304 -9.56 28.20 30.68
CA THR A 304 -10.03 29.38 31.39
C THR A 304 -9.32 29.35 32.74
N GLU A 305 -8.28 30.17 32.88
CA GLU A 305 -7.72 30.50 34.20
C GLU A 305 -8.83 31.17 34.99
N GLU A 306 -9.41 30.42 35.98
CA GLU A 306 -10.21 30.98 37.04
C GLU A 306 -9.32 31.51 38.16
#